data_4ca2feb989091b2aadcd679a75d2cedf
#
_entry.id   4ca2feb989091b2aadcd679a75d2cedf
#
_cell.length_a   1.000
_cell.length_b   1.000
_cell.length_c   1.000
_cell.angle_alpha   90.00
_cell.angle_beta   90.00
_cell.angle_gamma   90.00
#
_symmetry.space_group_name_H-M   'P 1'
#
loop_
_entity.id
_entity.type
_entity.pdbx_description
1 polymer ?
#
loop_
_entity_poly.entity_id
_entity_poly.type
_entity_poly.pdbx_seq_one_letter_code
_entity_poly.pdbx_strand_id
1 'polypeptide(L)'
;MDNAVRRVVTSHEADGKAVVLFDGAPTKMRNSPESGVKSWLLWVNDQTPADISGTQDRGERVIGIPPPPGGAVFRIVEFHPVDESKLPRDYMTRTMGADHAPSKGWPPRHPSMHRTRSIDYAVVMSGEIDMLLDDSEVHLKAGDVLVQQGTNHAWVNRGAEPCRIAFVLIDAVEP
;
A
#
# COMPACT_ATOMS: atom_id res chain seq x y z
N MET A 1 22.37 -7.96 1.84
CA MET A 1 22.29 -7.13 0.62
C MET A 1 21.13 -6.16 0.85
N ASP A 2 21.40 -4.87 0.64
CA ASP A 2 20.38 -3.84 0.78
C ASP A 2 19.35 -4.08 -0.34
N ASN A 3 18.18 -4.59 0.02
CA ASN A 3 17.13 -5.01 -0.92
C ASN A 3 16.27 -3.79 -1.30
N ALA A 4 16.93 -2.70 -1.70
CA ALA A 4 16.31 -1.45 -2.07
C ALA A 4 15.36 -1.66 -3.25
N VAL A 5 14.18 -1.04 -3.17
CA VAL A 5 13.24 -0.98 -4.30
C VAL A 5 13.88 -0.12 -5.39
N ARG A 6 14.07 -0.69 -6.59
CA ARG A 6 14.42 0.09 -7.79
C ARG A 6 13.13 0.41 -8.53
N ARG A 7 12.94 1.68 -8.86
CA ARG A 7 11.82 2.17 -9.67
C ARG A 7 12.36 2.74 -10.98
N VAL A 8 11.76 2.35 -12.08
CA VAL A 8 12.01 2.93 -13.40
C VAL A 8 10.71 3.60 -13.88
N VAL A 9 10.80 4.85 -14.31
CA VAL A 9 9.68 5.61 -14.88
C VAL A 9 10.07 6.05 -16.28
N THR A 10 9.16 5.85 -17.24
CA THR A 10 9.35 6.22 -18.64
C THR A 10 8.50 7.42 -19.02
N SER A 11 8.90 8.15 -20.03
CA SER A 11 8.17 9.30 -20.60
C SER A 11 8.54 9.47 -22.07
N HIS A 12 8.11 10.58 -22.66
CA HIS A 12 8.48 10.99 -24.01
C HIS A 12 9.14 12.38 -24.01
N GLU A 13 10.13 12.57 -24.86
CA GLU A 13 10.65 13.89 -25.22
C GLU A 13 9.67 14.65 -26.11
N ALA A 14 9.91 15.92 -26.37
CA ALA A 14 9.02 16.76 -27.16
C ALA A 14 8.85 16.30 -28.62
N ASP A 15 9.81 15.55 -29.14
CA ASP A 15 9.77 14.94 -30.48
C ASP A 15 9.04 13.59 -30.52
N GLY A 16 8.54 13.12 -29.37
CA GLY A 16 7.83 11.84 -29.24
C GLY A 16 8.74 10.63 -28.97
N LYS A 17 10.03 10.83 -28.78
CA LYS A 17 10.97 9.74 -28.46
C LYS A 17 10.73 9.24 -27.03
N ALA A 18 10.53 7.94 -26.87
CA ALA A 18 10.42 7.28 -25.58
C ALA A 18 11.76 7.25 -24.84
N VAL A 19 11.74 7.64 -23.57
CA VAL A 19 12.96 7.73 -22.73
C VAL A 19 12.69 7.25 -21.31
N VAL A 20 13.76 6.88 -20.61
CA VAL A 20 13.72 6.67 -19.17
C VAL A 20 13.81 8.05 -18.50
N LEU A 21 12.76 8.41 -17.75
CA LEU A 21 12.68 9.66 -17.01
C LEU A 21 13.38 9.57 -15.66
N PHE A 22 13.14 8.48 -14.92
CA PHE A 22 13.76 8.17 -13.64
C PHE A 22 14.20 6.72 -13.59
N ASP A 23 15.37 6.47 -13.00
CA ASP A 23 15.88 5.13 -12.72
C ASP A 23 16.65 5.17 -11.40
N GLY A 24 16.12 4.51 -10.37
CA GLY A 24 16.74 4.47 -9.06
C GLY A 24 15.78 4.12 -7.93
N ALA A 25 16.25 4.25 -6.72
CA ALA A 25 15.42 4.04 -5.54
C ALA A 25 14.45 5.22 -5.33
N PRO A 26 13.17 4.98 -4.98
CA PRO A 26 12.27 6.04 -4.55
C PRO A 26 12.79 6.69 -3.27
N THR A 27 12.72 8.02 -3.18
CA THR A 27 13.25 8.78 -2.05
C THR A 27 12.25 8.87 -0.89
N LYS A 28 10.94 8.77 -1.18
CA LYS A 28 9.88 8.82 -0.17
C LYS A 28 9.61 7.46 0.42
N MET A 29 10.14 7.26 1.62
CA MET A 29 9.91 6.07 2.43
C MET A 29 9.27 6.48 3.76
N ARG A 30 8.16 5.83 4.12
CA ARG A 30 7.57 5.89 5.45
C ARG A 30 8.00 4.66 6.22
N ASN A 31 8.47 4.87 7.44
CA ASN A 31 8.81 3.81 8.38
C ASN A 31 7.95 3.94 9.63
N SER A 32 7.31 2.86 10.04
CA SER A 32 6.52 2.74 11.27
C SER A 32 7.10 1.62 12.13
N PRO A 33 8.12 1.90 12.95
CA PRO A 33 8.81 0.87 13.74
C PRO A 33 7.87 0.11 14.69
N GLU A 34 6.82 0.78 15.19
CA GLU A 34 5.82 0.20 16.10
C GLU A 34 5.08 -0.98 15.48
N SER A 35 4.74 -0.88 14.20
CA SER A 35 4.05 -1.95 13.45
C SER A 35 4.95 -2.75 12.52
N GLY A 36 6.25 -2.46 12.47
CA GLY A 36 7.18 -3.11 11.57
C GLY A 36 6.94 -2.81 10.08
N VAL A 37 6.19 -1.76 9.76
CA VAL A 37 5.82 -1.44 8.38
C VAL A 37 6.76 -0.40 7.78
N LYS A 38 7.32 -0.72 6.60
CA LYS A 38 7.99 0.25 5.72
C LYS A 38 7.22 0.35 4.41
N SER A 39 7.06 1.55 3.89
CA SER A 39 6.32 1.79 2.65
C SER A 39 7.04 2.79 1.76
N TRP A 40 7.20 2.43 0.48
CA TRP A 40 7.78 3.28 -0.56
C TRP A 40 6.67 3.70 -1.51
N LEU A 41 6.44 5.01 -1.62
CA LEU A 41 5.56 5.57 -2.64
C LEU A 41 6.29 5.51 -3.99
N LEU A 42 5.68 4.84 -4.96
CA LEU A 42 6.26 4.71 -6.29
C LEU A 42 5.66 5.71 -7.28
N TRP A 43 4.32 5.89 -7.24
CA TRP A 43 3.62 6.80 -8.14
C TRP A 43 2.24 7.17 -7.62
N VAL A 44 1.75 8.33 -8.04
CA VAL A 44 0.38 8.81 -7.77
C VAL A 44 -0.23 9.34 -9.04
N ASN A 45 -1.43 8.92 -9.36
CA ASN A 45 -2.32 9.57 -10.31
C ASN A 45 -3.39 10.34 -9.54
N ASP A 46 -3.70 11.55 -9.98
CA ASP A 46 -4.70 12.41 -9.33
C ASP A 46 -6.09 12.32 -9.97
N GLN A 47 -6.20 11.64 -11.10
CA GLN A 47 -7.43 11.56 -11.89
C GLN A 47 -7.49 10.29 -12.73
N THR A 48 -8.70 9.95 -13.17
CA THR A 48 -8.97 8.93 -14.19
C THR A 48 -9.81 9.57 -15.31
N PRO A 49 -9.38 9.53 -16.59
CA PRO A 49 -8.14 8.95 -17.10
C PRO A 49 -6.88 9.63 -16.53
N ALA A 50 -5.81 8.84 -16.35
CA ALA A 50 -4.56 9.36 -15.83
C ALA A 50 -3.90 10.36 -16.80
N ASP A 51 -3.41 11.47 -16.25
CA ASP A 51 -2.54 12.38 -16.99
C ASP A 51 -1.13 11.79 -17.05
N ILE A 52 -0.67 11.48 -18.26
CA ILE A 52 0.66 10.92 -18.53
C ILE A 52 1.64 11.99 -19.03
N SER A 53 1.26 13.25 -19.00
CA SER A 53 2.13 14.37 -19.38
C SER A 53 3.06 14.80 -18.24
N GLY A 54 4.08 15.56 -18.60
CA GLY A 54 4.99 16.18 -17.65
C GLY A 54 6.17 15.29 -17.24
N THR A 55 7.11 15.94 -16.55
CA THR A 55 8.39 15.35 -16.15
C THR A 55 8.60 15.32 -14.62
N GLN A 56 7.55 15.65 -13.86
CA GLN A 56 7.62 15.68 -12.40
C GLN A 56 7.57 14.26 -11.84
N ASP A 57 8.41 14.02 -10.83
CA ASP A 57 8.34 12.77 -10.08
C ASP A 57 7.14 12.76 -9.13
N ARG A 58 6.07 12.07 -9.52
CA ARG A 58 4.86 11.94 -8.71
C ARG A 58 5.04 10.99 -7.51
N GLY A 59 6.15 10.26 -7.43
CA GLY A 59 6.55 9.47 -6.25
C GLY A 59 7.14 10.32 -5.13
N GLU A 60 7.50 11.59 -5.39
CA GLU A 60 8.02 12.52 -4.37
C GLU A 60 6.93 13.20 -3.52
N ARG A 61 5.65 12.89 -3.75
CA ARG A 61 4.54 13.50 -3.04
C ARG A 61 4.44 12.97 -1.60
N VAL A 62 3.92 13.82 -0.72
CA VAL A 62 3.54 13.43 0.64
C VAL A 62 2.03 13.18 0.65
N ILE A 63 1.65 11.92 0.74
CA ILE A 63 0.23 11.50 0.76
C ILE A 63 0.00 10.47 1.87
N GLY A 64 -1.27 10.29 2.23
CA GLY A 64 -1.72 9.22 3.12
C GLY A 64 -1.67 7.82 2.50
N ILE A 65 -2.41 6.88 3.10
CA ILE A 65 -2.56 5.53 2.55
C ILE A 65 -3.58 5.51 1.41
N PRO A 66 -4.77 6.14 1.56
CA PRO A 66 -5.78 6.15 0.50
C PRO A 66 -5.32 6.88 -0.76
N PRO A 67 -5.83 6.49 -1.95
CA PRO A 67 -5.64 7.25 -3.16
C PRO A 67 -6.36 8.60 -3.10
N PRO A 68 -5.93 9.60 -3.89
CA PRO A 68 -6.68 10.84 -4.06
C PRO A 68 -8.01 10.56 -4.77
N PRO A 69 -9.05 11.40 -4.57
CA PRO A 69 -10.32 11.25 -5.26
C PRO A 69 -10.16 11.19 -6.79
N GLY A 70 -10.73 10.17 -7.42
CA GLY A 70 -10.60 9.87 -8.85
C GLY A 70 -9.22 9.40 -9.29
N GLY A 71 -8.31 9.12 -8.36
CA GLY A 71 -6.93 8.79 -8.65
C GLY A 71 -6.51 7.37 -8.26
N ALA A 72 -5.20 7.15 -8.29
CA ALA A 72 -4.59 5.89 -7.89
C ALA A 72 -3.21 6.09 -7.25
N VAL A 73 -2.82 5.14 -6.41
CA VAL A 73 -1.52 5.09 -5.75
C VAL A 73 -0.84 3.76 -6.04
N PHE A 74 0.41 3.81 -6.47
CA PHE A 74 1.27 2.64 -6.56
C PHE A 74 2.35 2.71 -5.48
N ARG A 75 2.44 1.67 -4.65
CA ARG A 75 3.42 1.57 -3.56
C ARG A 75 3.91 0.15 -3.35
N ILE A 76 5.07 0.02 -2.73
CA ILE A 76 5.53 -1.23 -2.13
C ILE A 76 5.50 -1.07 -0.62
N VAL A 77 5.00 -2.11 0.05
CA VAL A 77 4.97 -2.17 1.52
C VAL A 77 5.72 -3.42 1.96
N GLU A 78 6.57 -3.25 2.94
CA GLU A 78 7.30 -4.32 3.60
C GLU A 78 6.80 -4.46 5.04
N PHE A 79 6.35 -5.65 5.38
CA PHE A 79 5.82 -6.00 6.70
C PHE A 79 6.84 -6.87 7.42
N HIS A 80 7.47 -6.34 8.45
CA HIS A 80 8.36 -7.09 9.32
C HIS A 80 7.56 -7.86 10.37
N PRO A 81 8.03 -9.04 10.81
CA PRO A 81 7.47 -9.70 11.99
C PRO A 81 7.61 -8.79 13.21
N VAL A 82 6.52 -8.59 13.94
CA VAL A 82 6.49 -7.80 15.18
C VAL A 82 5.62 -8.49 16.23
N ASP A 83 5.84 -8.16 17.48
CA ASP A 83 4.95 -8.55 18.57
C ASP A 83 3.70 -7.66 18.57
N GLU A 84 2.68 -8.09 17.85
CA GLU A 84 1.44 -7.35 17.66
C GLU A 84 0.65 -7.12 18.96
N SER A 85 0.92 -7.91 20.01
CA SER A 85 0.31 -7.70 21.32
C SER A 85 0.67 -6.35 21.96
N LYS A 86 1.73 -5.73 21.48
CA LYS A 86 2.20 -4.40 21.88
C LYS A 86 1.54 -3.26 21.13
N LEU A 87 0.82 -3.55 20.04
CA LEU A 87 0.11 -2.51 19.29
C LEU A 87 -1.09 -1.98 20.10
N PRO A 88 -1.24 -0.66 20.25
CA PRO A 88 -2.42 -0.08 20.86
C PRO A 88 -3.69 -0.47 20.09
N ARG A 89 -4.81 -0.66 20.78
CA ARG A 89 -6.09 -1.04 20.13
C ARG A 89 -6.57 -0.01 19.10
N ASP A 90 -6.20 1.24 19.25
CA ASP A 90 -6.54 2.35 18.37
C ASP A 90 -5.42 2.69 17.37
N TYR A 91 -4.46 1.77 17.16
CA TYR A 91 -3.28 1.98 16.31
C TYR A 91 -3.65 2.54 14.93
N MET A 92 -4.59 1.89 14.22
CA MET A 92 -4.96 2.34 12.86
C MET A 92 -5.75 3.64 12.87
N THR A 93 -6.62 3.87 13.85
CA THR A 93 -7.34 5.15 13.98
C THR A 93 -6.36 6.31 14.18
N ARG A 94 -5.31 6.12 14.98
CA ARG A 94 -4.24 7.14 15.14
C ARG A 94 -3.39 7.31 13.89
N THR A 95 -3.21 6.23 13.12
CA THR A 95 -2.32 6.21 11.93
C THR A 95 -3.00 6.77 10.69
N MET A 96 -4.28 6.44 10.48
CA MET A 96 -5.02 6.74 9.25
C MET A 96 -6.17 7.75 9.45
N GLY A 97 -6.63 7.93 10.69
CA GLY A 97 -7.82 8.71 11.01
C GLY A 97 -9.08 7.85 11.14
N ALA A 98 -10.12 8.42 11.76
CA ALA A 98 -11.36 7.72 12.05
C ALA A 98 -12.16 7.31 10.78
N ASP A 99 -11.97 8.03 9.68
CA ASP A 99 -12.66 7.75 8.40
C ASP A 99 -12.24 6.41 7.78
N HIS A 100 -11.12 5.84 8.25
CA HIS A 100 -10.61 4.55 7.80
C HIS A 100 -10.82 3.42 8.82
N ALA A 101 -11.60 3.69 9.87
CA ALA A 101 -12.02 2.65 10.80
C ALA A 101 -12.84 1.57 10.07
N PRO A 102 -12.84 0.32 10.57
CA PRO A 102 -13.68 -0.74 10.05
C PRO A 102 -15.15 -0.33 9.96
N SER A 103 -15.87 -0.90 8.99
CA SER A 103 -17.31 -0.63 8.79
C SER A 103 -18.12 -0.88 10.06
N LYS A 104 -19.20 -0.14 10.22
CA LYS A 104 -20.11 -0.29 11.36
C LYS A 104 -20.64 -1.71 11.46
N GLY A 105 -20.78 -2.20 12.70
CA GLY A 105 -21.37 -3.50 12.99
C GLY A 105 -20.38 -4.63 13.25
N TRP A 106 -19.10 -4.45 12.89
CA TRP A 106 -18.05 -5.43 13.13
C TRP A 106 -16.95 -4.82 13.99
N PRO A 107 -16.80 -5.23 15.25
CA PRO A 107 -15.70 -4.77 16.08
C PRO A 107 -14.38 -5.27 15.50
N PRO A 108 -13.34 -4.43 15.44
CA PRO A 108 -12.05 -4.85 14.92
C PRO A 108 -11.44 -5.94 15.80
N ARG A 109 -11.13 -7.10 15.22
CA ARG A 109 -10.49 -8.22 15.92
C ARG A 109 -8.98 -8.07 16.04
N HIS A 110 -8.41 -7.05 15.39
CA HIS A 110 -6.98 -6.77 15.39
C HIS A 110 -6.73 -5.25 15.40
N PRO A 111 -5.70 -4.74 16.12
CA PRO A 111 -5.40 -3.30 16.18
C PRO A 111 -5.10 -2.65 14.83
N SER A 112 -4.62 -3.44 13.87
CA SER A 112 -4.32 -2.97 12.51
C SER A 112 -5.52 -3.06 11.55
N MET A 113 -6.71 -3.45 12.01
CA MET A 113 -7.92 -3.48 11.17
C MET A 113 -8.27 -2.08 10.70
N HIS A 114 -8.45 -1.96 9.39
CA HIS A 114 -8.83 -0.72 8.71
C HIS A 114 -9.51 -1.01 7.38
N ARG A 115 -9.97 0.05 6.73
CA ARG A 115 -10.45 0.00 5.35
C ARG A 115 -10.06 1.27 4.61
N THR A 116 -10.00 1.17 3.30
CA THR A 116 -9.88 2.31 2.38
C THR A 116 -11.00 2.27 1.36
N ARG A 117 -11.47 3.43 0.93
CA ARG A 117 -12.43 3.52 -0.19
C ARG A 117 -11.67 3.37 -1.50
N SER A 118 -11.24 2.15 -1.76
CA SER A 118 -10.45 1.81 -2.95
C SER A 118 -10.67 0.35 -3.35
N ILE A 119 -10.45 0.06 -4.62
CA ILE A 119 -10.12 -1.29 -5.05
C ILE A 119 -8.61 -1.41 -5.09
N ASP A 120 -8.07 -2.44 -4.42
CA ASP A 120 -6.64 -2.63 -4.33
C ASP A 120 -6.23 -3.90 -5.07
N TYR A 121 -5.23 -3.77 -5.95
CA TYR A 121 -4.53 -4.91 -6.52
C TYR A 121 -3.23 -5.11 -5.75
N ALA A 122 -3.04 -6.29 -5.19
CA ALA A 122 -1.87 -6.65 -4.41
C ALA A 122 -1.14 -7.85 -5.04
N VAL A 123 0.18 -7.79 -5.06
CA VAL A 123 1.05 -8.88 -5.48
C VAL A 123 2.09 -9.12 -4.40
N VAL A 124 2.11 -10.32 -3.81
CA VAL A 124 3.14 -10.71 -2.85
C VAL A 124 4.44 -10.96 -3.61
N MET A 125 5.44 -10.10 -3.38
CA MET A 125 6.72 -10.14 -4.10
C MET A 125 7.71 -11.09 -3.42
N SER A 126 7.69 -11.15 -2.08
CA SER A 126 8.56 -12.02 -1.28
C SER A 126 7.98 -12.26 0.11
N GLY A 127 8.38 -13.37 0.73
CA GLY A 127 7.90 -13.76 2.06
C GLY A 127 6.47 -14.30 2.02
N GLU A 128 5.85 -14.29 3.18
CA GLU A 128 4.47 -14.75 3.41
C GLU A 128 3.78 -13.86 4.43
N ILE A 129 2.45 -13.80 4.41
CA ILE A 129 1.66 -12.94 5.27
C ILE A 129 0.23 -13.46 5.40
N ASP A 130 -0.41 -13.19 6.52
CA ASP A 130 -1.83 -13.42 6.70
C ASP A 130 -2.61 -12.12 6.49
N MET A 131 -3.65 -12.17 5.67
CA MET A 131 -4.65 -11.13 5.56
C MET A 131 -5.87 -11.49 6.38
N LEU A 132 -6.16 -10.71 7.41
CA LEU A 132 -7.32 -10.89 8.25
C LEU A 132 -8.50 -10.12 7.70
N LEU A 133 -9.65 -10.78 7.63
CA LEU A 133 -10.97 -10.17 7.42
C LEU A 133 -11.74 -10.16 8.74
N ASP A 134 -13.01 -9.77 8.75
CA ASP A 134 -13.80 -9.66 9.98
C ASP A 134 -13.92 -10.99 10.74
N ASP A 135 -14.17 -12.11 10.04
CA ASP A 135 -14.39 -13.45 10.61
C ASP A 135 -13.52 -14.55 10.00
N SER A 136 -12.70 -14.22 9.01
CA SER A 136 -11.86 -15.17 8.27
C SER A 136 -10.47 -14.60 8.06
N GLU A 137 -9.56 -15.43 7.56
CA GLU A 137 -8.22 -15.02 7.16
C GLU A 137 -7.74 -15.82 5.95
N VAL A 138 -6.82 -15.23 5.21
CA VAL A 138 -6.18 -15.85 4.05
C VAL A 138 -4.69 -15.76 4.22
N HIS A 139 -4.01 -16.91 4.11
CA HIS A 139 -2.56 -16.98 4.05
C HIS A 139 -2.08 -16.77 2.62
N LEU A 140 -1.15 -15.83 2.43
CA LEU A 140 -0.59 -15.45 1.13
C LEU A 140 0.93 -15.60 1.15
N LYS A 141 1.49 -16.03 0.03
CA LYS A 141 2.94 -16.21 -0.17
C LYS A 141 3.41 -15.59 -1.49
N ALA A 142 4.71 -15.48 -1.65
CA ALA A 142 5.32 -14.92 -2.85
C ALA A 142 4.73 -15.52 -4.14
N GLY A 143 4.28 -14.66 -5.05
CA GLY A 143 3.59 -14.97 -6.29
C GLY A 143 2.06 -14.93 -6.20
N ASP A 144 1.47 -14.93 -5.01
CA ASP A 144 0.03 -14.80 -4.87
C ASP A 144 -0.43 -13.37 -5.19
N VAL A 145 -1.63 -13.27 -5.73
CA VAL A 145 -2.28 -12.01 -6.07
C VAL A 145 -3.62 -11.89 -5.33
N LEU A 146 -3.96 -10.67 -4.95
CA LEU A 146 -5.20 -10.36 -4.25
C LEU A 146 -5.90 -9.17 -4.92
N VAL A 147 -7.22 -9.26 -5.02
CA VAL A 147 -8.09 -8.12 -5.32
C VAL A 147 -8.93 -7.84 -4.09
N GLN A 148 -8.75 -6.67 -3.50
CA GLN A 148 -9.46 -6.22 -2.31
C GLN A 148 -10.44 -5.11 -2.67
N GLN A 149 -11.72 -5.31 -2.37
CA GLN A 149 -12.81 -4.38 -2.72
C GLN A 149 -13.24 -3.58 -1.48
N GLY A 150 -12.35 -2.72 -0.96
CA GLY A 150 -12.64 -1.83 0.18
C GLY A 150 -13.10 -2.54 1.46
N THR A 151 -12.70 -3.79 1.65
CA THR A 151 -13.09 -4.61 2.81
C THR A 151 -12.35 -4.19 4.08
N ASN A 152 -12.95 -4.44 5.25
CA ASN A 152 -12.23 -4.41 6.52
C ASN A 152 -11.12 -5.45 6.49
N HIS A 153 -9.89 -5.05 6.79
CA HIS A 153 -8.76 -5.98 6.77
C HIS A 153 -7.61 -5.55 7.68
N ALA A 154 -6.73 -6.50 7.97
CA ALA A 154 -5.42 -6.26 8.55
C ALA A 154 -4.39 -7.17 7.90
N TRP A 155 -3.15 -6.71 7.84
CA TRP A 155 -2.00 -7.46 7.36
C TRP A 155 -1.15 -7.86 8.55
N VAL A 156 -0.88 -9.16 8.70
CA VAL A 156 -0.22 -9.74 9.87
C VAL A 156 0.89 -10.67 9.41
N ASN A 157 2.15 -10.29 9.65
CA ASN A 157 3.28 -11.15 9.37
C ASN A 157 3.61 -12.02 10.61
N ARG A 158 3.17 -13.26 10.59
CA ARG A 158 3.46 -14.27 11.62
C ARG A 158 4.68 -15.14 11.28
N GLY A 159 5.32 -14.87 10.13
CA GLY A 159 6.53 -15.57 9.71
C GLY A 159 7.78 -15.09 10.44
N ALA A 160 8.95 -15.55 10.00
CA ALA A 160 10.25 -15.16 10.54
C ALA A 160 10.92 -14.06 9.70
N GLU A 161 10.53 -13.93 8.45
CA GLU A 161 11.16 -13.04 7.47
C GLU A 161 10.19 -11.92 7.04
N PRO A 162 10.68 -10.76 6.59
CA PRO A 162 9.84 -9.70 6.06
C PRO A 162 9.06 -10.15 4.82
N CYS A 163 7.77 -9.79 4.77
CA CYS A 163 6.95 -9.94 3.58
C CYS A 163 6.87 -8.62 2.82
N ARG A 164 7.05 -8.66 1.51
CA ARG A 164 6.98 -7.49 0.64
C ARG A 164 5.85 -7.63 -0.36
N ILE A 165 5.01 -6.60 -0.44
CA ILE A 165 3.82 -6.58 -1.31
C ILE A 165 3.83 -5.30 -2.15
N ALA A 166 3.57 -5.44 -3.45
CA ALA A 166 3.25 -4.32 -4.33
C ALA A 166 1.74 -4.09 -4.32
N PHE A 167 1.32 -2.84 -4.11
CA PHE A 167 -0.07 -2.43 -4.07
C PHE A 167 -0.36 -1.35 -5.12
N VAL A 168 -1.45 -1.52 -5.85
CA VAL A 168 -2.11 -0.46 -6.61
C VAL A 168 -3.48 -0.21 -5.99
N LEU A 169 -3.67 0.97 -5.38
CA LEU A 169 -4.93 1.40 -4.81
C LEU A 169 -5.59 2.38 -5.78
N ILE A 170 -6.82 2.10 -6.17
CA ILE A 170 -7.60 2.92 -7.11
C ILE A 170 -8.83 3.42 -6.37
N ASP A 171 -9.07 4.75 -6.39
CA ASP A 171 -10.26 5.33 -5.76
C ASP A 171 -11.53 4.66 -6.28
N ALA A 172 -12.46 4.39 -5.38
CA ALA A 172 -13.67 3.63 -5.68
C ALA A 172 -14.91 4.32 -5.12
N VAL A 173 -16.05 4.00 -5.71
CA VAL A 173 -17.36 4.37 -5.17
C VAL A 173 -17.75 3.35 -4.12
N GLU A 174 -18.23 3.80 -2.97
CA GLU A 174 -18.80 2.90 -1.97
C GLU A 174 -20.12 2.30 -2.47
N PRO A 175 -20.41 1.03 -2.13
CA PRO A 175 -21.68 0.39 -2.50
C PRO A 175 -22.89 1.05 -1.84
#